data_9884e892513a075b94414979d2d3ba26
#
_entry.id   9884e892513a075b94414979d2d3ba26
#
_cell.length_a   1.000
_cell.length_b   1.000
_cell.length_c   1.000
_cell.angle_alpha   90.00
_cell.angle_beta   90.00
_cell.angle_gamma   90.00
#
_symmetry.space_group_name_H-M   'P 1'
#
loop_
_entity.id
_entity.type
_entity.pdbx_description
1 polymer ?
#
loop_
_entity_poly.entity_id
_entity_poly.type
_entity_poly.pdbx_seq_one_letter_code
_entity_poly.pdbx_strand_id
1 'polypeptide(L)'
;MSNDAKPLVEPSQNESAQSVGLVYVCDAAGTVNQDLVNKLKAGLEYHEFSLAGDVQKLNGSEVLDNSLKIKASDASLLLAVIGKGHNNEVAAKLQHYADCQLGMHMVILKEGNIAGRFAEATRHGGAARIPATVRAKINCKLGKQTFAHAELQKLLRGGNVMVAAAHITHLVEKKKYFPSITSVVASQNDSALQFSGRASLQRTTKALEEATLEADIRQYYDCKISGLESTMQGLFEGWKRANKGKLPTELIFFRDSIDFEDVIIQTELQEIQSAYSHVTAPAKRSEIYVTYIVVNKNQKLQYKSSNTPAAGKTTPVSDYFAEDDNIGKYRYYVIRNDAGRTDLPTLTRCLNESSQLTSQYEQTAKALPLLYASKLSERVHSYFRYDPKAVTEIEPVKRKSGEITRRTEAEDAAVAKVNTLLTSNAERGLSAMGPWKASLDGTMFYL
;
A
#
# COMPACT_ATOMS: atom_id res chain seq x y z
N MET A 1 26.88 -5.11 -17.22
CA MET A 1 26.76 -3.84 -16.49
C MET A 1 26.89 -4.19 -15.01
N SER A 2 27.93 -3.71 -14.33
CA SER A 2 28.29 -4.12 -12.97
C SER A 2 27.29 -3.58 -11.96
N ASN A 3 26.71 -4.51 -11.18
CA ASN A 3 25.86 -4.18 -10.01
C ASN A 3 26.71 -3.62 -8.87
N ASP A 4 27.03 -2.33 -8.93
CA ASP A 4 27.72 -1.62 -7.83
C ASP A 4 26.72 -1.05 -6.81
N ALA A 5 25.73 -1.84 -6.40
CA ALA A 5 24.95 -1.53 -5.21
C ALA A 5 25.79 -1.89 -3.96
N LYS A 6 26.57 -0.94 -3.46
CA LYS A 6 27.24 -1.11 -2.18
C LYS A 6 26.20 -1.26 -1.08
N PRO A 7 26.32 -2.27 -0.21
CA PRO A 7 25.46 -2.37 0.96
C PRO A 7 25.68 -1.12 1.84
N LEU A 8 24.58 -0.53 2.27
CA LEU A 8 24.61 0.59 3.18
C LEU A 8 24.86 0.10 4.59
N VAL A 9 25.88 0.72 5.18
CA VAL A 9 26.17 0.82 6.60
C VAL A 9 26.00 -0.50 7.37
N GLU A 10 27.11 -0.97 7.89
CA GLU A 10 27.10 -1.96 8.96
C GLU A 10 26.11 -1.50 10.05
N PRO A 11 25.23 -2.38 10.54
CA PRO A 11 24.31 -2.03 11.62
C PRO A 11 25.14 -1.52 12.80
N SER A 12 24.74 -0.39 13.35
CA SER A 12 25.32 0.11 14.59
C SER A 12 25.23 -1.02 15.64
N GLN A 13 26.33 -1.35 16.27
CA GLN A 13 26.54 -2.50 17.19
C GLN A 13 25.62 -2.55 18.44
N ASN A 14 24.53 -1.77 18.49
CA ASN A 14 23.63 -1.65 19.64
C ASN A 14 22.15 -1.88 19.36
N GLU A 15 21.77 -2.47 18.22
CA GLU A 15 20.37 -2.90 18.04
C GLU A 15 20.17 -4.26 18.72
N SER A 16 19.32 -4.31 19.73
CA SER A 16 18.86 -5.56 20.35
C SER A 16 18.35 -6.51 19.25
N ALA A 17 18.80 -7.75 19.27
CA ALA A 17 18.38 -8.77 18.31
C ALA A 17 16.86 -8.77 18.22
N GLN A 18 16.33 -8.52 17.01
CA GLN A 18 14.87 -8.49 16.82
C GLN A 18 14.31 -9.90 16.87
N SER A 19 13.28 -10.10 17.68
CA SER A 19 12.68 -11.39 17.93
C SER A 19 11.57 -11.70 16.92
N VAL A 20 11.59 -12.92 16.37
CA VAL A 20 10.62 -13.42 15.39
C VAL A 20 9.86 -14.60 15.98
N GLY A 21 8.54 -14.48 16.09
CA GLY A 21 7.66 -15.59 16.44
C GLY A 21 7.31 -16.44 15.22
N LEU A 22 7.38 -17.76 15.35
CA LEU A 22 6.98 -18.68 14.28
C LEU A 22 5.57 -19.23 14.54
N VAL A 23 4.71 -19.11 13.55
CA VAL A 23 3.36 -19.67 13.52
C VAL A 23 3.26 -20.62 12.32
N TYR A 24 2.74 -21.81 12.53
CA TYR A 24 2.52 -22.77 11.46
C TYR A 24 1.05 -23.18 11.43
N VAL A 25 0.36 -22.86 10.34
CA VAL A 25 -0.96 -23.41 10.08
C VAL A 25 -0.79 -24.78 9.45
N CYS A 26 -1.18 -25.82 10.18
CA CYS A 26 -1.10 -27.19 9.73
C CYS A 26 -1.78 -27.35 8.36
N ASP A 27 -1.32 -28.28 7.55
CA ASP A 27 -1.97 -28.62 6.29
C ASP A 27 -3.40 -29.16 6.52
N ALA A 28 -4.10 -29.45 5.43
CA ALA A 28 -5.47 -29.98 5.52
C ALA A 28 -5.55 -31.36 6.24
N ALA A 29 -4.44 -32.07 6.36
CA ALA A 29 -4.34 -33.32 7.11
C ALA A 29 -3.91 -33.12 8.58
N GLY A 30 -3.74 -31.89 9.04
CA GLY A 30 -3.30 -31.55 10.39
C GLY A 30 -1.80 -31.72 10.63
N THR A 31 -1.00 -31.80 9.57
CA THR A 31 0.44 -32.06 9.68
C THR A 31 1.28 -30.79 9.56
N VAL A 32 2.50 -30.84 10.09
CA VAL A 32 3.51 -29.77 10.02
C VAL A 32 4.71 -30.28 9.28
N ASN A 33 5.18 -29.54 8.31
CA ASN A 33 6.45 -29.83 7.62
C ASN A 33 7.62 -29.44 8.53
N GLN A 34 8.08 -30.39 9.34
CA GLN A 34 9.13 -30.17 10.34
C GLN A 34 10.49 -29.81 9.69
N ASP A 35 10.81 -30.34 8.51
CA ASP A 35 12.02 -29.97 7.77
C ASP A 35 12.04 -28.50 7.39
N LEU A 36 10.91 -27.99 6.88
CA LEU A 36 10.76 -26.57 6.56
C LEU A 36 10.88 -25.69 7.82
N VAL A 37 10.26 -26.10 8.91
CA VAL A 37 10.35 -25.37 10.19
C VAL A 37 11.81 -25.29 10.66
N ASN A 38 12.54 -26.39 10.62
CA ASN A 38 13.94 -26.45 11.03
C ASN A 38 14.82 -25.56 10.13
N LYS A 39 14.59 -25.56 8.82
CA LYS A 39 15.28 -24.68 7.88
C LYS A 39 14.99 -23.20 8.13
N LEU A 40 13.74 -22.87 8.46
CA LEU A 40 13.36 -21.49 8.81
C LEU A 40 14.06 -21.03 10.10
N LYS A 41 14.07 -21.87 11.15
CA LYS A 41 14.78 -21.57 12.41
C LYS A 41 16.25 -21.31 12.16
N ALA A 42 16.96 -22.24 11.54
CA ALA A 42 18.37 -22.11 11.22
C ALA A 42 18.66 -20.88 10.35
N GLY A 43 17.78 -20.58 9.40
CA GLY A 43 17.92 -19.40 8.55
C GLY A 43 17.67 -18.07 9.27
N LEU A 44 16.76 -18.01 10.24
CA LEU A 44 16.56 -16.85 11.08
C LEU A 44 17.79 -16.58 11.95
N GLU A 45 18.28 -17.61 12.63
CA GLU A 45 19.51 -17.53 13.44
C GLU A 45 20.71 -17.09 12.63
N TYR A 46 20.90 -17.62 11.41
CA TYR A 46 21.97 -17.21 10.50
C TYR A 46 21.93 -15.70 10.17
N HIS A 47 20.75 -15.11 10.16
CA HIS A 47 20.52 -13.67 9.88
C HIS A 47 20.34 -12.84 11.15
N GLU A 48 20.80 -13.35 12.31
CA GLU A 48 20.79 -12.65 13.60
C GLU A 48 19.38 -12.27 14.13
N PHE A 49 18.34 -12.99 13.68
CA PHE A 49 17.04 -12.88 14.30
C PHE A 49 16.94 -13.88 15.46
N SER A 50 16.55 -13.40 16.62
CA SER A 50 16.22 -14.28 17.73
C SER A 50 14.82 -14.91 17.56
N LEU A 51 14.65 -16.15 18.02
CA LEU A 51 13.34 -16.78 18.01
C LEU A 51 12.59 -16.44 19.31
N ALA A 52 11.34 -15.98 19.15
CA ALA A 52 10.44 -15.71 20.26
C ALA A 52 9.64 -16.99 20.58
N GLY A 53 10.17 -17.80 21.45
CA GLY A 53 9.51 -19.01 21.95
C GLY A 53 9.40 -20.15 20.92
N ASP A 54 8.52 -21.10 21.22
CA ASP A 54 8.26 -22.27 20.39
C ASP A 54 7.37 -21.95 19.18
N VAL A 55 7.43 -22.84 18.19
CA VAL A 55 6.55 -22.75 17.00
C VAL A 55 5.11 -23.00 17.42
N GLN A 56 4.24 -22.02 17.22
CA GLN A 56 2.82 -22.17 17.48
C GLN A 56 2.14 -22.89 16.31
N LYS A 57 1.47 -23.99 16.61
CA LYS A 57 0.72 -24.78 15.63
C LYS A 57 -0.74 -24.37 15.68
N LEU A 58 -1.33 -24.08 14.53
CA LEU A 58 -2.74 -23.73 14.38
C LEU A 58 -3.40 -24.68 13.38
N ASN A 59 -4.66 -25.02 13.63
CA ASN A 59 -5.46 -25.69 12.62
C ASN A 59 -6.12 -24.67 11.69
N GLY A 60 -6.31 -25.03 10.43
CA GLY A 60 -6.96 -24.15 9.46
C GLY A 60 -8.39 -23.77 9.85
N SER A 61 -9.13 -24.66 10.54
CA SER A 61 -10.46 -24.38 11.10
C SER A 61 -10.43 -23.27 12.15
N GLU A 62 -9.46 -23.27 13.08
CA GLU A 62 -9.34 -22.22 14.11
C GLU A 62 -9.14 -20.85 13.46
N VAL A 63 -8.41 -20.80 12.33
CA VAL A 63 -8.23 -19.57 11.56
C VAL A 63 -9.56 -19.15 10.91
N LEU A 64 -10.29 -20.10 10.34
CA LEU A 64 -11.53 -19.81 9.62
C LEU A 64 -12.67 -19.41 10.58
N ASP A 65 -12.72 -19.99 11.77
CA ASP A 65 -13.77 -19.74 12.78
C ASP A 65 -13.49 -18.51 13.66
N ASN A 66 -12.42 -17.76 13.38
CA ASN A 66 -11.97 -16.61 14.18
C ASN A 66 -11.71 -16.94 15.67
N SER A 67 -11.39 -18.19 15.97
CA SER A 67 -11.03 -18.65 17.32
C SER A 67 -9.52 -18.56 17.61
N LEU A 68 -8.82 -17.80 16.85
CA LEU A 68 -7.37 -17.63 16.91
C LEU A 68 -6.88 -17.10 18.25
N LYS A 69 -5.87 -17.75 18.79
CA LYS A 69 -5.12 -17.30 19.97
C LYS A 69 -3.63 -17.43 19.71
N ILE A 70 -3.04 -16.41 19.12
CA ILE A 70 -1.60 -16.35 18.90
C ILE A 70 -0.93 -15.66 20.10
N LYS A 71 0.02 -16.36 20.72
CA LYS A 71 0.86 -15.78 21.78
C LYS A 71 2.00 -15.02 21.11
N ALA A 72 2.01 -13.72 21.28
CA ALA A 72 2.94 -12.84 20.58
C ALA A 72 3.77 -11.94 21.54
N SER A 73 3.78 -12.24 22.83
CA SER A 73 4.25 -11.34 23.87
C SER A 73 5.68 -10.84 23.71
N ASP A 74 6.56 -11.61 23.08
CA ASP A 74 7.98 -11.31 23.01
C ASP A 74 8.52 -11.16 21.57
N ALA A 75 7.62 -11.21 20.57
CA ALA A 75 7.99 -11.12 19.18
C ALA A 75 7.83 -9.70 18.64
N SER A 76 8.84 -9.21 17.90
CA SER A 76 8.75 -7.97 17.12
C SER A 76 7.97 -8.18 15.81
N LEU A 77 7.94 -9.42 15.30
CA LEU A 77 7.29 -9.82 14.05
C LEU A 77 6.88 -11.29 14.13
N LEU A 78 5.75 -11.61 13.50
CA LEU A 78 5.32 -12.99 13.31
C LEU A 78 5.63 -13.48 11.89
N LEU A 79 6.23 -14.65 11.78
CA LEU A 79 6.43 -15.36 10.53
C LEU A 79 5.46 -16.53 10.48
N ALA A 80 4.40 -16.41 9.68
CA ALA A 80 3.37 -17.42 9.56
C ALA A 80 3.58 -18.27 8.31
N VAL A 81 3.64 -19.59 8.47
CA VAL A 81 3.69 -20.56 7.36
C VAL A 81 2.31 -21.20 7.22
N ILE A 82 1.76 -21.14 6.03
CA ILE A 82 0.50 -21.80 5.70
C ILE A 82 0.82 -23.11 4.98
N GLY A 83 0.44 -24.23 5.60
CA GLY A 83 0.57 -25.57 5.05
C GLY A 83 -0.20 -25.78 3.75
N LYS A 84 0.06 -26.88 3.06
CA LYS A 84 -0.58 -27.19 1.78
C LYS A 84 -2.09 -27.40 1.94
N GLY A 85 -2.84 -27.16 0.86
CA GLY A 85 -4.30 -27.39 0.82
C GLY A 85 -5.15 -26.22 1.30
N HIS A 86 -4.58 -25.18 1.90
CA HIS A 86 -5.33 -23.98 2.31
C HIS A 86 -5.47 -22.97 1.17
N ASN A 87 -6.63 -22.30 1.15
CA ASN A 87 -6.95 -21.24 0.22
C ASN A 87 -6.41 -19.87 0.69
N ASN A 88 -6.68 -18.84 -0.09
CA ASN A 88 -6.27 -17.46 0.24
C ASN A 88 -7.03 -16.87 1.43
N GLU A 89 -8.17 -17.44 1.81
CA GLU A 89 -8.97 -16.98 2.93
C GLU A 89 -8.24 -17.13 4.26
N VAL A 90 -7.55 -18.25 4.47
CA VAL A 90 -6.73 -18.48 5.66
C VAL A 90 -5.65 -17.40 5.80
N ALA A 91 -4.97 -17.07 4.69
CA ALA A 91 -3.98 -15.99 4.68
C ALA A 91 -4.62 -14.62 5.02
N ALA A 92 -5.76 -14.31 4.44
CA ALA A 92 -6.47 -13.05 4.67
C ALA A 92 -6.93 -12.91 6.13
N LYS A 93 -7.48 -13.97 6.70
CA LYS A 93 -7.93 -13.97 8.11
C LYS A 93 -6.77 -13.87 9.10
N LEU A 94 -5.67 -14.59 8.87
CA LEU A 94 -4.44 -14.43 9.66
C LEU A 94 -3.93 -12.99 9.61
N GLN A 95 -3.93 -12.41 8.42
CA GLN A 95 -3.45 -11.05 8.24
C GLN A 95 -4.36 -10.03 8.93
N HIS A 96 -5.67 -10.19 8.79
CA HIS A 96 -6.64 -9.37 9.53
C HIS A 96 -6.44 -9.48 11.05
N TYR A 97 -6.22 -10.69 11.55
CA TYR A 97 -5.97 -10.91 12.96
C TYR A 97 -4.69 -10.19 13.44
N ALA A 98 -3.60 -10.33 12.69
CA ALA A 98 -2.35 -9.65 13.03
C ALA A 98 -2.48 -8.12 13.00
N ASP A 99 -3.09 -7.57 11.95
CA ASP A 99 -3.16 -6.12 11.74
C ASP A 99 -4.20 -5.45 12.65
N CYS A 100 -5.39 -6.07 12.82
CA CYS A 100 -6.53 -5.43 13.48
C CYS A 100 -6.70 -5.85 14.94
N GLN A 101 -6.22 -7.02 15.34
CA GLN A 101 -6.38 -7.51 16.71
C GLN A 101 -5.07 -7.47 17.51
N LEU A 102 -3.98 -7.99 16.96
CA LEU A 102 -2.68 -7.98 17.63
C LEU A 102 -1.93 -6.66 17.48
N GLY A 103 -2.06 -5.98 16.35
CA GLY A 103 -1.25 -4.80 16.02
C GLY A 103 0.21 -5.16 15.79
N MET A 104 0.47 -6.29 15.15
CA MET A 104 1.80 -6.84 14.95
C MET A 104 2.10 -7.07 13.48
N HIS A 105 3.35 -6.88 13.12
CA HIS A 105 3.84 -7.27 11.81
C HIS A 105 3.74 -8.77 11.59
N MET A 106 3.20 -9.18 10.45
CA MET A 106 3.16 -10.58 10.06
C MET A 106 3.64 -10.77 8.63
N VAL A 107 4.58 -11.67 8.41
CA VAL A 107 4.98 -12.15 7.08
C VAL A 107 4.35 -13.52 6.87
N ILE A 108 3.53 -13.64 5.84
CA ILE A 108 2.88 -14.90 5.49
C ILE A 108 3.63 -15.59 4.36
N LEU A 109 3.93 -16.86 4.57
CA LEU A 109 4.61 -17.73 3.62
C LEU A 109 3.70 -18.92 3.31
N LYS A 110 3.55 -19.24 2.04
CA LYS A 110 2.88 -20.49 1.62
C LYS A 110 3.93 -21.58 1.48
N GLU A 111 3.73 -22.72 2.15
CA GLU A 111 4.66 -23.85 2.14
C GLU A 111 5.08 -24.24 0.72
N GLY A 112 4.12 -24.39 -0.23
CA GLY A 112 4.40 -24.76 -1.60
C GLY A 112 5.35 -23.80 -2.34
N ASN A 113 5.30 -22.51 -2.00
CA ASN A 113 6.12 -21.50 -2.65
C ASN A 113 7.52 -21.39 -2.02
N ILE A 114 7.64 -21.70 -0.72
CA ILE A 114 8.91 -21.48 -0.02
C ILE A 114 9.79 -22.73 0.03
N ALA A 115 9.21 -23.93 0.04
CA ALA A 115 9.95 -25.17 0.07
C ALA A 115 10.90 -25.31 -1.13
N GLY A 116 10.46 -24.93 -2.33
CA GLY A 116 11.29 -24.90 -3.53
C GLY A 116 12.47 -23.94 -3.45
N ARG A 117 12.26 -22.77 -2.85
CA ARG A 117 13.30 -21.73 -2.71
C ARG A 117 14.38 -22.09 -1.70
N PHE A 118 14.04 -22.83 -0.63
CA PHE A 118 15.04 -23.40 0.27
C PHE A 118 15.86 -24.49 -0.41
N ALA A 119 15.25 -25.32 -1.25
CA ALA A 119 15.96 -26.32 -2.03
C ALA A 119 16.95 -25.70 -3.02
N GLU A 120 16.64 -24.55 -3.58
CA GLU A 120 17.52 -23.80 -4.48
C GLU A 120 18.69 -23.16 -3.73
N ALA A 121 18.43 -22.55 -2.57
CA ALA A 121 19.48 -21.95 -1.73
C ALA A 121 20.48 -22.98 -1.20
N THR A 122 20.06 -24.23 -0.92
CA THR A 122 20.95 -25.31 -0.45
C THR A 122 21.78 -25.95 -1.57
N ARG A 123 21.37 -25.90 -2.83
CA ARG A 123 22.16 -26.41 -3.97
C ARG A 123 23.49 -25.67 -4.15
N HIS A 124 23.64 -24.49 -3.66
CA HIS A 124 24.87 -23.69 -3.71
C HIS A 124 25.77 -23.84 -2.48
N GLY A 125 25.63 -24.93 -1.71
CA GLY A 125 26.61 -25.32 -0.65
C GLY A 125 26.62 -24.42 0.60
N GLY A 126 25.59 -23.65 0.82
CA GLY A 126 25.47 -22.74 1.97
C GLY A 126 24.61 -23.33 3.11
N ALA A 127 24.92 -22.90 4.35
CA ALA A 127 24.01 -23.09 5.48
C ALA A 127 22.59 -22.67 5.14
N ALA A 128 21.56 -23.23 5.79
CA ALA A 128 20.17 -22.90 5.55
C ALA A 128 19.96 -21.37 5.66
N ARG A 129 19.88 -20.70 4.53
CA ARG A 129 19.66 -19.26 4.46
C ARG A 129 18.20 -18.96 4.17
N ILE A 130 17.60 -18.01 4.87
CA ILE A 130 16.30 -17.50 4.47
C ILE A 130 16.43 -16.91 3.06
N PRO A 131 15.49 -17.25 2.13
CA PRO A 131 15.47 -16.64 0.81
C PRO A 131 15.53 -15.11 0.91
N ALA A 132 16.35 -14.46 0.09
CA ALA A 132 16.57 -13.02 0.12
C ALA A 132 15.26 -12.21 0.12
N THR A 133 14.27 -12.71 -0.60
CA THR A 133 12.93 -12.13 -0.70
C THR A 133 12.15 -12.17 0.62
N VAL A 134 12.31 -13.20 1.43
CA VAL A 134 11.68 -13.32 2.76
C VAL A 134 12.39 -12.38 3.73
N ARG A 135 13.72 -12.37 3.70
CA ARG A 135 14.52 -11.45 4.50
C ARG A 135 14.19 -10.00 4.20
N ALA A 136 14.07 -9.64 2.92
CA ALA A 136 13.68 -8.29 2.51
C ALA A 136 12.31 -7.89 3.08
N LYS A 137 11.31 -8.79 3.06
CA LYS A 137 10.00 -8.56 3.67
C LYS A 137 10.07 -8.36 5.18
N ILE A 138 10.83 -9.20 5.88
CA ILE A 138 11.03 -9.06 7.33
C ILE A 138 11.66 -7.69 7.62
N ASN A 139 12.75 -7.36 6.98
CA ASN A 139 13.46 -6.10 7.18
C ASN A 139 12.58 -4.88 6.88
N CYS A 140 11.83 -4.91 5.78
CA CYS A 140 10.93 -3.83 5.41
C CYS A 140 9.85 -3.58 6.47
N LYS A 141 9.21 -4.65 6.99
CA LYS A 141 8.20 -4.54 8.04
C LYS A 141 8.78 -4.07 9.37
N LEU A 142 10.00 -4.44 9.68
CA LEU A 142 10.72 -3.99 10.86
C LEU A 142 11.36 -2.60 10.71
N GLY A 143 11.13 -1.92 9.58
CA GLY A 143 11.67 -0.59 9.32
C GLY A 143 13.17 -0.54 9.05
N LYS A 144 13.82 -1.69 8.84
CA LYS A 144 15.24 -1.73 8.48
C LYS A 144 15.42 -1.34 7.02
N GLN A 145 16.24 -0.32 6.80
CA GLN A 145 16.66 0.06 5.45
C GLN A 145 17.63 -0.99 4.92
N THR A 146 17.22 -1.73 3.87
CA THR A 146 18.08 -2.77 3.31
C THR A 146 19.06 -2.25 2.27
N PHE A 147 18.71 -1.15 1.58
CA PHE A 147 19.59 -0.56 0.56
C PHE A 147 19.23 0.93 0.35
N ALA A 148 20.21 1.77 0.02
CA ALA A 148 19.98 3.11 -0.49
C ALA A 148 20.41 3.18 -1.94
N HIS A 149 19.53 3.67 -2.79
CA HIS A 149 19.90 4.04 -4.14
C HIS A 149 20.61 5.38 -4.10
N ALA A 150 21.94 5.40 -4.34
CA ALA A 150 22.74 6.60 -4.16
C ALA A 150 22.28 7.79 -5.01
N GLU A 151 21.80 7.52 -6.23
CA GLU A 151 21.25 8.54 -7.12
C GLU A 151 19.90 9.07 -6.59
N LEU A 152 18.98 8.19 -6.14
CA LEU A 152 17.73 8.62 -5.51
C LEU A 152 17.98 9.53 -4.31
N GLN A 153 18.95 9.17 -3.48
CA GLN A 153 19.32 10.02 -2.35
C GLN A 153 19.84 11.39 -2.79
N LYS A 154 20.62 11.48 -3.89
CA LYS A 154 21.07 12.77 -4.42
C LYS A 154 19.90 13.62 -4.91
N LEU A 155 18.94 13.00 -5.63
CA LEU A 155 17.77 13.68 -6.17
C LEU A 155 16.82 14.20 -5.08
N LEU A 156 16.76 13.53 -3.93
CA LEU A 156 15.89 13.90 -2.78
C LEU A 156 16.64 14.66 -1.68
N ARG A 157 17.97 14.59 -1.63
CA ARG A 157 18.79 15.28 -0.59
C ARG A 157 18.74 16.79 -0.77
N GLY A 158 18.56 17.46 0.35
CA GLY A 158 18.67 18.92 0.47
C GLY A 158 17.36 19.66 0.41
N GLY A 159 16.23 19.01 0.09
CA GLY A 159 14.95 19.67 -0.12
C GLY A 159 13.83 19.30 0.86
N ASN A 160 14.02 18.38 1.81
CA ASN A 160 12.88 17.82 2.57
C ASN A 160 11.74 17.41 1.61
N VAL A 161 12.05 16.55 0.64
CA VAL A 161 11.12 16.13 -0.41
C VAL A 161 10.32 14.93 0.06
N MET A 162 9.02 15.08 0.14
CA MET A 162 8.09 13.98 0.42
C MET A 162 7.60 13.38 -0.91
N VAL A 163 7.69 12.07 -1.04
CA VAL A 163 7.14 11.34 -2.19
C VAL A 163 5.87 10.63 -1.74
N ALA A 164 4.77 10.87 -2.42
CA ALA A 164 3.48 10.26 -2.08
C ALA A 164 2.77 9.71 -3.31
N ALA A 165 1.82 8.81 -3.09
CA ALA A 165 0.96 8.31 -4.14
C ALA A 165 -0.44 7.97 -3.63
N ALA A 166 -1.41 8.10 -4.51
CA ALA A 166 -2.80 7.75 -4.24
C ALA A 166 -3.35 6.77 -5.28
N HIS A 167 -4.10 5.79 -4.80
CA HIS A 167 -4.74 4.75 -5.60
C HIS A 167 -6.17 4.52 -5.13
N ILE A 168 -7.07 4.25 -6.07
CA ILE A 168 -8.43 3.82 -5.78
C ILE A 168 -8.62 2.44 -6.40
N THR A 169 -9.09 1.49 -5.60
CA THR A 169 -9.47 0.16 -6.06
C THR A 169 -10.99 0.07 -6.12
N HIS A 170 -11.51 -0.16 -7.32
CA HIS A 170 -12.92 -0.49 -7.54
C HIS A 170 -13.07 -2.00 -7.65
N LEU A 171 -13.83 -2.59 -6.74
CA LEU A 171 -14.07 -4.02 -6.72
C LEU A 171 -15.41 -4.29 -7.35
N VAL A 172 -15.40 -4.95 -8.50
CA VAL A 172 -16.61 -5.28 -9.25
C VAL A 172 -16.73 -6.79 -9.33
N GLU A 173 -17.63 -7.36 -8.54
CA GLU A 173 -18.08 -8.75 -8.72
C GLU A 173 -19.54 -8.73 -9.19
N LYS A 174 -19.90 -9.65 -10.12
CA LYS A 174 -21.30 -9.78 -10.57
C LYS A 174 -22.19 -10.05 -9.36
N LYS A 175 -23.23 -9.22 -9.18
CA LYS A 175 -24.23 -9.31 -8.10
C LYS A 175 -23.74 -9.03 -6.68
N LYS A 176 -22.49 -8.58 -6.51
CA LYS A 176 -21.97 -8.20 -5.20
C LYS A 176 -21.47 -6.77 -5.24
N TYR A 177 -21.81 -6.01 -4.23
CA TYR A 177 -21.31 -4.67 -4.05
C TYR A 177 -20.20 -4.66 -2.97
N PHE A 178 -19.06 -4.09 -3.37
CA PHE A 178 -17.99 -3.76 -2.45
C PHE A 178 -17.74 -2.26 -2.53
N PRO A 179 -17.55 -1.58 -1.41
CA PRO A 179 -17.11 -0.19 -1.44
C PRO A 179 -15.75 -0.09 -2.13
N SER A 180 -15.51 1.04 -2.77
CA SER A 180 -14.18 1.36 -3.27
C SER A 180 -13.25 1.68 -2.11
N ILE A 181 -12.00 1.31 -2.26
CA ILE A 181 -10.96 1.57 -1.27
C ILE A 181 -10.02 2.62 -1.83
N THR A 182 -9.92 3.73 -1.12
CA THR A 182 -8.87 4.72 -1.36
C THR A 182 -7.68 4.43 -0.48
N SER A 183 -6.50 4.56 -1.03
CA SER A 183 -5.26 4.43 -0.28
C SER A 183 -4.29 5.51 -0.71
N VAL A 184 -3.68 6.15 0.27
CA VAL A 184 -2.62 7.13 0.05
C VAL A 184 -1.43 6.70 0.88
N VAL A 185 -0.26 6.63 0.24
CA VAL A 185 1.00 6.36 0.92
C VAL A 185 1.94 7.52 0.74
N ALA A 186 2.79 7.77 1.72
CA ALA A 186 3.80 8.82 1.64
C ALA A 186 5.09 8.39 2.33
N SER A 187 6.23 8.81 1.78
CA SER A 187 7.53 8.60 2.39
C SER A 187 7.59 9.29 3.74
N GLN A 188 8.34 8.70 4.67
CA GLN A 188 8.53 9.27 6.01
C GLN A 188 9.81 10.10 6.13
N ASN A 189 10.68 9.99 5.14
CA ASN A 189 11.96 10.71 5.11
C ASN A 189 12.38 10.93 3.64
N ASP A 190 13.43 11.69 3.47
CA ASP A 190 14.05 12.03 2.19
C ASP A 190 14.79 10.85 1.51
N SER A 191 14.89 9.69 2.14
CA SER A 191 15.39 8.49 1.48
C SER A 191 14.35 7.81 0.59
N ALA A 192 13.06 8.10 0.81
CA ALA A 192 11.91 7.49 0.14
C ALA A 192 11.93 5.94 0.14
N LEU A 193 12.45 5.34 1.22
CA LEU A 193 12.51 3.88 1.40
C LEU A 193 11.45 3.36 2.39
N GLN A 194 10.98 4.24 3.28
CA GLN A 194 9.91 3.92 4.23
C GLN A 194 8.68 4.77 3.94
N PHE A 195 7.53 4.12 3.90
CA PHE A 195 6.26 4.77 3.60
C PHE A 195 5.25 4.46 4.70
N SER A 196 4.54 5.48 5.14
CA SER A 196 3.30 5.32 5.90
C SER A 196 2.11 5.36 4.94
N GLY A 197 1.01 4.76 5.34
CA GLY A 197 -0.19 4.72 4.52
C GLY A 197 -1.45 5.09 5.28
N ARG A 198 -2.42 5.61 4.56
CA ARG A 198 -3.80 5.79 5.01
C ARG A 198 -4.75 5.13 4.03
N ALA A 199 -5.81 4.54 4.54
CA ALA A 199 -6.84 3.93 3.72
C ALA A 199 -8.23 4.25 4.25
N SER A 200 -9.17 4.48 3.34
CA SER A 200 -10.56 4.71 3.65
C SER A 200 -11.47 4.01 2.63
N LEU A 201 -12.73 3.86 3.02
CA LEU A 201 -13.77 3.33 2.15
C LEU A 201 -14.58 4.50 1.58
N GLN A 202 -14.95 4.37 0.32
CA GLN A 202 -15.84 5.33 -0.33
C GLN A 202 -16.86 4.63 -1.23
N ARG A 203 -17.88 5.36 -1.65
CA ARG A 203 -18.80 4.88 -2.68
C ARG A 203 -18.05 4.51 -3.96
N THR A 204 -18.54 3.53 -4.69
CA THR A 204 -17.95 3.12 -5.95
C THR A 204 -18.41 4.00 -7.11
N THR A 205 -19.64 4.56 -7.02
CA THR A 205 -20.25 5.33 -8.10
C THR A 205 -20.39 6.82 -7.73
N LYS A 206 -20.32 7.68 -8.74
CA LYS A 206 -20.63 9.11 -8.60
C LYS A 206 -22.09 9.32 -8.16
N ALA A 207 -22.35 10.40 -7.42
CA ALA A 207 -23.70 10.82 -7.13
C ALA A 207 -24.43 11.21 -8.43
N LEU A 208 -25.75 11.00 -8.45
CA LEU A 208 -26.58 11.11 -9.65
C LEU A 208 -26.67 12.49 -10.28
N GLU A 209 -26.43 13.54 -9.50
CA GLU A 209 -26.50 14.91 -9.99
C GLU A 209 -25.48 15.21 -11.11
N GLU A 210 -24.46 14.33 -11.26
CA GLU A 210 -23.40 14.47 -12.25
C GLU A 210 -23.54 13.52 -13.46
N ALA A 211 -24.50 12.62 -13.46
CA ALA A 211 -24.64 11.58 -14.49
C ALA A 211 -25.64 11.93 -15.57
N THR A 212 -25.18 12.22 -16.78
CA THR A 212 -26.02 12.24 -17.99
C THR A 212 -26.29 10.82 -18.48
N LEU A 213 -27.51 10.58 -18.91
CA LEU A 213 -28.21 9.29 -19.08
C LEU A 213 -27.63 8.27 -20.09
N GLU A 214 -26.56 8.55 -20.82
CA GLU A 214 -26.10 7.70 -21.96
C GLU A 214 -24.64 7.25 -21.89
N ALA A 215 -23.96 7.45 -20.79
CA ALA A 215 -22.54 7.15 -20.72
C ALA A 215 -22.26 5.71 -20.23
N ASP A 216 -21.21 5.11 -20.74
CA ASP A 216 -20.68 3.79 -20.40
C ASP A 216 -20.48 3.65 -18.87
N ILE A 217 -20.80 2.49 -18.30
CA ILE A 217 -20.74 2.20 -16.85
C ILE A 217 -19.42 2.65 -16.19
N ARG A 218 -18.33 2.66 -16.94
CA ARG A 218 -17.01 3.16 -16.48
C ARG A 218 -16.99 4.64 -16.13
N GLN A 219 -17.87 5.46 -16.67
CA GLN A 219 -17.97 6.90 -16.38
C GLN A 219 -18.66 7.20 -15.04
N TYR A 220 -19.25 6.17 -14.40
CA TYR A 220 -19.95 6.31 -13.13
C TYR A 220 -19.06 6.03 -11.91
N TYR A 221 -17.85 5.55 -12.10
CA TYR A 221 -16.94 5.35 -10.95
C TYR A 221 -16.50 6.69 -10.39
N ASP A 222 -16.59 6.81 -9.07
CA ASP A 222 -16.07 7.98 -8.37
C ASP A 222 -14.53 7.89 -8.34
N CYS A 223 -13.90 8.67 -9.21
CA CYS A 223 -12.45 8.75 -9.30
C CYS A 223 -11.86 9.77 -8.32
N LYS A 224 -12.69 10.59 -7.65
CA LYS A 224 -12.23 11.54 -6.63
C LYS A 224 -11.90 10.79 -5.34
N ILE A 225 -10.79 11.14 -4.70
CA ILE A 225 -10.46 10.61 -3.38
C ILE A 225 -11.27 11.36 -2.32
N SER A 226 -12.16 10.64 -1.65
CA SER A 226 -12.92 11.22 -0.54
C SER A 226 -12.02 11.42 0.67
N GLY A 227 -12.01 12.65 1.22
CA GLY A 227 -11.24 12.98 2.42
C GLY A 227 -9.72 13.04 2.22
N LEU A 228 -9.25 13.41 1.03
CA LEU A 228 -7.83 13.55 0.75
C LEU A 228 -7.17 14.57 1.68
N GLU A 229 -7.83 15.67 2.01
CA GLU A 229 -7.33 16.69 2.92
C GLU A 229 -6.95 16.08 4.29
N SER A 230 -7.89 15.41 4.96
CA SER A 230 -7.62 14.79 6.27
C SER A 230 -6.57 13.68 6.19
N THR A 231 -6.55 12.98 5.06
CA THR A 231 -5.56 11.94 4.77
C THR A 231 -4.16 12.54 4.67
N MET A 232 -3.99 13.58 3.85
CA MET A 232 -2.70 14.25 3.67
C MET A 232 -2.25 14.97 4.94
N GLN A 233 -3.17 15.60 5.69
CA GLN A 233 -2.86 16.19 6.99
C GLN A 233 -2.16 15.15 7.90
N GLY A 234 -2.74 13.98 8.08
CA GLY A 234 -2.14 12.95 8.93
C GLY A 234 -0.81 12.42 8.40
N LEU A 235 -0.60 12.39 7.08
CA LEU A 235 0.68 12.00 6.48
C LEU A 235 1.74 13.09 6.70
N PHE A 236 1.40 14.38 6.57
CA PHE A 236 2.31 15.48 6.91
C PHE A 236 2.67 15.51 8.40
N GLU A 237 1.72 15.24 9.29
CA GLU A 237 1.99 15.10 10.72
C GLU A 237 2.92 13.90 11.00
N GLY A 238 2.74 12.78 10.29
CA GLY A 238 3.64 11.62 10.33
C GLY A 238 5.06 11.99 9.92
N TRP A 239 5.20 12.68 8.79
CA TRP A 239 6.49 13.21 8.34
C TRP A 239 7.13 14.12 9.38
N LYS A 240 6.37 15.08 9.91
CA LYS A 240 6.85 16.02 10.94
C LYS A 240 7.38 15.30 12.18
N ARG A 241 6.69 14.25 12.63
CA ARG A 241 7.16 13.42 13.76
C ARG A 241 8.46 12.70 13.42
N ALA A 242 8.56 12.09 12.25
CA ALA A 242 9.75 11.34 11.82
C ALA A 242 10.97 12.25 11.58
N ASN A 243 10.75 13.53 11.21
CA ASN A 243 11.81 14.48 10.85
C ASN A 243 12.03 15.59 11.89
N LYS A 244 11.92 15.26 13.19
CA LYS A 244 12.23 16.17 14.31
C LYS A 244 11.48 17.51 14.23
N GLY A 245 10.21 17.47 13.85
CA GLY A 245 9.35 18.64 13.74
C GLY A 245 9.46 19.44 12.44
N LYS A 246 10.30 19.02 11.49
CA LYS A 246 10.42 19.65 10.18
C LYS A 246 9.34 19.11 9.24
N LEU A 247 8.72 20.01 8.47
CA LEU A 247 7.77 19.67 7.41
C LEU A 247 8.50 19.53 6.07
N PRO A 248 7.93 18.77 5.11
CA PRO A 248 8.47 18.73 3.76
C PRO A 248 8.27 20.11 3.10
N THR A 249 9.22 20.52 2.28
CA THR A 249 9.11 21.75 1.48
C THR A 249 8.59 21.49 0.07
N GLU A 250 8.68 20.23 -0.34
CA GLU A 250 8.23 19.76 -1.65
C GLU A 250 7.48 18.44 -1.51
N LEU A 251 6.42 18.27 -2.28
CA LEU A 251 5.65 17.05 -2.44
C LEU A 251 5.67 16.60 -3.90
N ILE A 252 6.13 15.38 -4.15
CA ILE A 252 5.95 14.70 -5.43
C ILE A 252 4.81 13.70 -5.27
N PHE A 253 3.68 13.96 -5.94
CA PHE A 253 2.44 13.21 -5.78
C PHE A 253 2.09 12.44 -7.04
N PHE A 254 2.11 11.11 -6.97
CA PHE A 254 1.70 10.23 -8.05
C PHE A 254 0.24 9.83 -7.88
N ARG A 255 -0.56 10.01 -8.91
CA ARG A 255 -1.98 9.69 -8.93
C ARG A 255 -2.28 8.63 -9.99
N ASP A 256 -2.81 7.50 -9.54
CA ASP A 256 -3.14 6.38 -10.45
C ASP A 256 -4.49 6.61 -11.14
N SER A 257 -4.49 6.38 -12.45
CA SER A 257 -5.70 6.13 -13.27
C SER A 257 -6.89 7.05 -13.02
N ILE A 258 -6.71 8.35 -13.24
CA ILE A 258 -7.83 9.26 -13.37
C ILE A 258 -7.98 9.66 -14.84
N ASP A 259 -9.22 9.79 -15.29
CA ASP A 259 -9.51 10.59 -16.47
C ASP A 259 -9.15 12.03 -16.14
N PHE A 260 -8.54 12.77 -17.10
CA PHE A 260 -8.10 14.15 -16.91
C PHE A 260 -9.29 15.11 -16.71
N GLU A 261 -10.13 14.84 -15.71
CA GLU A 261 -11.16 15.77 -15.27
C GLU A 261 -10.49 16.88 -14.46
N ASP A 262 -10.43 18.05 -15.05
CA ASP A 262 -9.79 19.23 -14.45
C ASP A 262 -10.31 19.53 -13.04
N VAL A 263 -11.61 19.36 -12.85
CA VAL A 263 -12.26 19.61 -11.55
C VAL A 263 -11.71 18.68 -10.45
N ILE A 264 -11.50 17.40 -10.74
CA ILE A 264 -10.96 16.43 -9.76
C ILE A 264 -9.53 16.82 -9.40
N ILE A 265 -8.70 17.08 -10.40
CA ILE A 265 -7.29 17.43 -10.19
C ILE A 265 -7.16 18.71 -9.38
N GLN A 266 -7.90 19.76 -9.75
CA GLN A 266 -7.86 21.03 -9.02
C GLN A 266 -8.37 20.88 -7.58
N THR A 267 -9.42 20.09 -7.36
CA THR A 267 -9.91 19.80 -6.02
C THR A 267 -8.87 19.06 -5.19
N GLU A 268 -8.24 17.99 -5.74
CA GLU A 268 -7.21 17.25 -5.03
C GLU A 268 -6.00 18.14 -4.70
N LEU A 269 -5.58 19.02 -5.60
CA LEU A 269 -4.51 19.99 -5.37
C LEU A 269 -4.87 20.98 -4.25
N GLN A 270 -6.11 21.50 -4.21
CA GLN A 270 -6.59 22.37 -3.16
C GLN A 270 -6.63 21.64 -1.80
N GLU A 271 -7.12 20.41 -1.77
CA GLU A 271 -7.16 19.58 -0.56
C GLU A 271 -5.74 19.30 -0.01
N ILE A 272 -4.74 19.06 -0.88
CA ILE A 272 -3.34 18.89 -0.48
C ILE A 272 -2.78 20.19 0.13
N GLN A 273 -3.01 21.34 -0.49
CA GLN A 273 -2.55 22.65 0.04
C GLN A 273 -3.24 23.01 1.35
N SER A 274 -4.55 22.75 1.47
CA SER A 274 -5.31 22.92 2.71
C SER A 274 -4.74 22.06 3.84
N ALA A 275 -4.52 20.77 3.57
CA ALA A 275 -3.92 19.84 4.52
C ALA A 275 -2.56 20.33 5.04
N TYR A 276 -1.73 20.84 4.14
CA TYR A 276 -0.43 21.39 4.54
C TYR A 276 -0.56 22.63 5.41
N SER A 277 -1.51 23.50 5.08
CA SER A 277 -1.79 24.72 5.84
C SER A 277 -2.24 24.43 7.28
N HIS A 278 -2.95 23.31 7.50
CA HIS A 278 -3.41 22.90 8.84
C HIS A 278 -2.26 22.42 9.74
N VAL A 279 -1.18 21.87 9.18
CA VAL A 279 -0.03 21.36 9.96
C VAL A 279 1.07 22.40 10.14
N THR A 280 1.04 23.49 9.37
CA THR A 280 1.93 24.63 9.54
C THR A 280 1.46 25.53 10.67
N ALA A 281 2.41 26.09 11.45
CA ALA A 281 2.04 27.07 12.48
C ALA A 281 1.40 28.33 11.84
N PRO A 282 0.36 28.92 12.44
CA PRO A 282 -0.36 30.08 11.88
C PRO A 282 0.51 31.27 11.49
N ALA A 283 1.66 31.43 12.16
CA ALA A 283 2.62 32.51 11.90
C ALA A 283 3.53 32.27 10.68
N LYS A 284 3.55 31.05 10.12
CA LYS A 284 4.35 30.68 8.94
C LYS A 284 3.43 30.05 7.90
N ARG A 285 2.72 30.86 7.15
CA ARG A 285 2.04 30.42 5.92
C ARG A 285 3.14 30.12 4.88
N SER A 286 3.72 28.92 4.94
CA SER A 286 4.57 28.41 3.87
C SER A 286 3.71 27.53 2.98
N GLU A 287 3.71 27.81 1.70
CA GLU A 287 3.13 26.92 0.70
C GLU A 287 4.12 25.78 0.44
N ILE A 288 3.58 24.56 0.22
CA ILE A 288 4.39 23.46 -0.25
C ILE A 288 4.45 23.49 -1.77
N TYR A 289 5.64 23.28 -2.34
CA TYR A 289 5.80 23.05 -3.78
C TYR A 289 5.24 21.68 -4.14
N VAL A 290 4.27 21.62 -5.06
CA VAL A 290 3.63 20.36 -5.47
C VAL A 290 4.03 20.02 -6.89
N THR A 291 4.57 18.83 -7.07
CA THR A 291 4.70 18.18 -8.36
C THR A 291 3.62 17.09 -8.44
N TYR A 292 2.59 17.30 -9.25
CA TYR A 292 1.45 16.38 -9.38
C TYR A 292 1.53 15.63 -10.71
N ILE A 293 1.62 14.31 -10.62
CA ILE A 293 1.85 13.41 -11.76
C ILE A 293 0.72 12.40 -11.86
N VAL A 294 -0.02 12.41 -12.95
CA VAL A 294 -1.02 11.37 -13.28
C VAL A 294 -0.34 10.23 -14.01
N VAL A 295 -0.59 9.00 -13.57
CA VAL A 295 0.02 7.79 -14.13
C VAL A 295 -1.06 6.88 -14.70
N ASN A 296 -0.99 6.58 -15.99
CA ASN A 296 -1.95 5.72 -16.68
C ASN A 296 -1.24 4.53 -17.33
N LYS A 297 -1.87 3.35 -17.23
CA LYS A 297 -1.40 2.12 -17.87
C LYS A 297 -2.07 1.93 -19.23
N ASN A 298 -1.27 1.67 -20.29
CA ASN A 298 -1.74 1.23 -21.62
C ASN A 298 -2.79 2.11 -22.31
N GLN A 299 -3.11 3.29 -21.78
CA GLN A 299 -4.08 4.16 -22.41
C GLN A 299 -3.39 5.06 -23.43
N LYS A 300 -3.81 4.96 -24.68
CA LYS A 300 -3.56 6.01 -25.70
C LYS A 300 -4.50 7.18 -25.40
N LEU A 301 -4.31 7.85 -24.28
CA LEU A 301 -4.93 9.14 -24.10
C LEU A 301 -4.40 10.05 -25.19
N GLN A 302 -5.26 10.62 -26.00
CA GLN A 302 -4.87 11.63 -26.96
C GLN A 302 -4.48 12.88 -26.18
N TYR A 303 -3.21 12.95 -25.82
CA TYR A 303 -2.62 14.15 -25.30
C TYR A 303 -2.55 15.18 -26.43
N LYS A 304 -3.33 16.22 -26.34
CA LYS A 304 -3.14 17.44 -27.13
C LYS A 304 -2.27 18.39 -26.33
N SER A 305 -0.99 18.42 -26.65
CA SER A 305 -0.15 19.56 -26.26
C SER A 305 -0.79 20.81 -26.85
N SER A 306 -1.50 21.57 -26.03
CA SER A 306 -2.11 22.79 -26.49
C SER A 306 -1.29 23.97 -26.01
N ASN A 307 -0.44 24.48 -26.89
CA ASN A 307 -0.08 25.89 -26.83
C ASN A 307 -1.26 26.82 -27.19
N THR A 308 -2.48 26.26 -27.31
CA THR A 308 -3.72 27.00 -27.58
C THR A 308 -4.80 26.49 -26.65
N PRO A 309 -5.35 27.31 -25.74
CA PRO A 309 -6.50 26.94 -24.94
C PRO A 309 -7.72 26.82 -25.86
N ALA A 310 -8.04 25.60 -26.29
CA ALA A 310 -9.35 25.34 -26.87
C ALA A 310 -10.36 25.37 -25.72
N ALA A 311 -11.39 26.18 -25.89
CA ALA A 311 -12.49 26.33 -24.95
C ALA A 311 -13.08 24.96 -24.59
N GLY A 312 -12.93 24.54 -23.35
CA GLY A 312 -13.59 23.37 -22.75
C GLY A 312 -12.67 22.22 -22.35
N LYS A 313 -12.28 22.18 -21.07
CA LYS A 313 -12.12 20.97 -20.27
C LYS A 313 -10.82 20.14 -20.33
N THR A 314 -9.65 20.66 -20.58
CA THR A 314 -8.43 19.87 -20.35
C THR A 314 -7.39 20.66 -19.58
N THR A 315 -6.97 20.13 -18.43
CA THR A 315 -5.82 20.67 -17.67
C THR A 315 -4.59 20.62 -18.57
N PRO A 316 -3.87 21.74 -18.73
CA PRO A 316 -2.63 21.73 -19.50
C PRO A 316 -1.62 20.82 -18.78
N VAL A 317 -1.07 19.85 -19.50
CA VAL A 317 0.02 19.00 -19.00
C VAL A 317 1.32 19.75 -19.25
N SER A 318 2.10 19.94 -18.18
CA SER A 318 3.36 20.69 -18.29
C SER A 318 4.48 19.85 -18.90
N ASP A 319 4.46 18.53 -18.71
CA ASP A 319 5.46 17.60 -19.24
C ASP A 319 4.92 16.17 -19.33
N TYR A 320 5.62 15.29 -20.06
CA TYR A 320 5.23 13.91 -20.29
C TYR A 320 6.45 13.01 -20.44
N PHE A 321 6.42 11.84 -19.78
CA PHE A 321 7.39 10.77 -20.02
C PHE A 321 6.72 9.40 -19.95
N ALA A 322 7.37 8.38 -20.48
CA ALA A 322 6.87 7.02 -20.53
C ALA A 322 7.92 6.05 -19.99
N GLU A 323 7.46 5.05 -19.29
CA GLU A 323 8.25 3.91 -18.83
C GLU A 323 7.58 2.63 -19.32
N ASP A 324 8.36 1.73 -19.89
CA ASP A 324 7.88 0.46 -20.44
C ASP A 324 8.47 -0.70 -19.63
N ASP A 325 7.64 -1.69 -19.33
CA ASP A 325 8.08 -2.96 -18.77
C ASP A 325 7.46 -4.14 -19.54
N ASN A 326 7.79 -5.37 -19.12
CA ASN A 326 7.25 -6.60 -19.72
C ASN A 326 5.74 -6.77 -19.50
N ILE A 327 5.14 -6.01 -18.58
CA ILE A 327 3.73 -6.11 -18.18
C ILE A 327 2.88 -5.04 -18.86
N GLY A 328 3.49 -3.91 -19.27
CA GLY A 328 2.80 -2.82 -19.93
C GLY A 328 3.59 -1.55 -20.04
N LYS A 329 2.93 -0.55 -20.63
CA LYS A 329 3.48 0.79 -20.80
C LYS A 329 2.81 1.73 -19.84
N TYR A 330 3.59 2.40 -19.00
CA TYR A 330 3.11 3.43 -18.11
C TYR A 330 3.43 4.80 -18.67
N ARG A 331 2.46 5.70 -18.56
CA ARG A 331 2.55 7.05 -19.05
C ARG A 331 2.35 8.01 -17.91
N TYR A 332 3.30 8.92 -17.75
CA TYR A 332 3.40 9.88 -16.68
C TYR A 332 3.12 11.27 -17.22
N TYR A 333 2.07 11.89 -16.76
CA TYR A 333 1.64 13.22 -17.17
C TYR A 333 1.86 14.19 -16.01
N VAL A 334 2.79 15.11 -16.16
CA VAL A 334 3.11 16.11 -15.15
C VAL A 334 2.09 17.25 -15.30
N ILE A 335 1.15 17.32 -14.37
CA ILE A 335 0.07 18.31 -14.42
C ILE A 335 0.51 19.62 -13.75
N ARG A 336 1.25 19.50 -12.65
CA ARG A 336 1.79 20.64 -11.90
C ARG A 336 3.23 20.35 -11.51
N ASN A 337 4.09 21.35 -11.59
CA ASN A 337 5.51 21.24 -11.25
C ASN A 337 6.01 22.56 -10.67
N ASP A 338 5.64 22.85 -9.42
CA ASP A 338 5.96 24.13 -8.77
C ASP A 338 7.45 24.30 -8.52
N ALA A 339 8.15 23.20 -8.26
CA ALA A 339 9.60 23.19 -8.03
C ALA A 339 10.44 23.29 -9.34
N GLY A 340 9.79 23.22 -10.52
CA GLY A 340 10.51 23.24 -11.79
C GLY A 340 11.42 22.05 -12.02
N ARG A 341 11.09 20.87 -11.48
CA ARG A 341 11.91 19.67 -11.63
C ARG A 341 12.02 19.20 -13.06
N THR A 342 13.23 18.94 -13.50
CA THR A 342 13.56 18.34 -14.80
C THR A 342 14.04 16.89 -14.69
N ASP A 343 14.21 16.39 -13.47
CA ASP A 343 14.79 15.09 -13.13
C ASP A 343 13.73 13.99 -12.88
N LEU A 344 12.43 14.28 -13.11
CA LEU A 344 11.32 13.40 -12.81
C LEU A 344 11.42 12.00 -13.46
N PRO A 345 11.84 11.83 -14.73
CA PRO A 345 12.03 10.50 -15.31
C PRO A 345 13.12 9.71 -14.57
N THR A 346 14.27 10.34 -14.28
CA THR A 346 15.36 9.70 -13.53
C THR A 346 14.94 9.34 -12.11
N LEU A 347 14.25 10.24 -11.41
CA LEU A 347 13.73 10.00 -10.08
C LEU A 347 12.75 8.82 -10.07
N THR A 348 11.81 8.76 -11.03
CA THR A 348 10.85 7.66 -11.13
C THR A 348 11.56 6.33 -11.38
N ARG A 349 12.56 6.30 -12.26
CA ARG A 349 13.38 5.10 -12.50
C ARG A 349 14.10 4.67 -11.23
N CYS A 350 14.75 5.59 -10.49
CA CYS A 350 15.44 5.28 -9.24
C CYS A 350 14.46 4.75 -8.16
N LEU A 351 13.24 5.28 -8.08
CA LEU A 351 12.20 4.74 -7.21
C LEU A 351 11.83 3.31 -7.59
N ASN A 352 11.67 3.02 -8.89
CA ASN A 352 11.34 1.69 -9.38
C ASN A 352 12.46 0.69 -9.15
N GLU A 353 13.70 1.08 -9.37
CA GLU A 353 14.88 0.26 -9.07
C GLU A 353 15.00 -0.05 -7.57
N SER A 354 14.62 0.90 -6.72
CA SER A 354 14.54 0.68 -5.28
C SER A 354 13.51 -0.39 -4.89
N SER A 355 12.45 -0.60 -5.70
CA SER A 355 11.43 -1.62 -5.45
C SER A 355 11.94 -3.05 -5.55
N GLN A 356 12.93 -3.30 -6.40
CA GLN A 356 13.53 -4.63 -6.58
C GLN A 356 14.23 -5.12 -5.31
N LEU A 357 14.61 -4.19 -4.43
CA LEU A 357 15.31 -4.46 -3.20
C LEU A 357 14.35 -4.75 -2.03
N THR A 358 13.10 -4.35 -2.14
CA THR A 358 12.10 -4.46 -1.07
C THR A 358 11.01 -5.51 -1.34
N SER A 359 10.83 -5.93 -2.59
CA SER A 359 9.74 -6.87 -2.92
C SER A 359 10.14 -7.90 -3.97
N GLN A 360 9.42 -9.03 -3.99
CA GLN A 360 9.52 -10.08 -5.02
C GLN A 360 8.86 -9.69 -6.35
N TYR A 361 8.46 -8.44 -6.49
CA TYR A 361 7.74 -8.03 -7.67
C TYR A 361 8.73 -7.86 -8.82
N GLU A 362 8.34 -8.40 -9.96
CA GLU A 362 8.99 -8.18 -11.25
C GLU A 362 9.24 -6.68 -11.44
N GLN A 363 10.29 -6.36 -12.18
CA GLN A 363 10.57 -4.99 -12.60
C GLN A 363 9.27 -4.38 -13.11
N THR A 364 8.76 -3.38 -12.41
CA THR A 364 7.56 -2.68 -12.83
C THR A 364 7.92 -1.27 -13.25
N ALA A 365 7.41 -0.86 -14.39
CA ALA A 365 7.48 0.53 -14.83
C ALA A 365 6.49 1.44 -14.06
N LYS A 366 5.63 0.87 -13.23
CA LYS A 366 4.74 1.62 -12.35
C LYS A 366 5.53 2.22 -11.19
N ALA A 367 5.37 3.52 -10.95
CA ALA A 367 6.05 4.20 -9.85
C ALA A 367 5.87 3.47 -8.50
N LEU A 368 6.96 3.22 -7.80
CA LEU A 368 6.99 2.46 -6.55
C LEU A 368 5.93 2.91 -5.51
N PRO A 369 5.73 4.21 -5.26
CA PRO A 369 4.70 4.65 -4.31
C PRO A 369 3.30 4.21 -4.74
N LEU A 370 2.99 4.18 -6.04
CA LEU A 370 1.70 3.68 -6.53
C LEU A 370 1.53 2.18 -6.32
N LEU A 371 2.61 1.41 -6.45
CA LEU A 371 2.59 -0.01 -6.11
C LEU A 371 2.26 -0.19 -4.62
N TYR A 372 2.86 0.60 -3.75
CA TYR A 372 2.60 0.56 -2.31
C TYR A 372 1.16 0.96 -1.97
N ALA A 373 0.63 2.00 -2.59
CA ALA A 373 -0.77 2.37 -2.44
C ALA A 373 -1.72 1.23 -2.87
N SER A 374 -1.45 0.60 -4.02
CA SER A 374 -2.21 -0.57 -4.47
C SER A 374 -2.14 -1.73 -3.48
N LYS A 375 -0.96 -2.02 -2.91
CA LYS A 375 -0.80 -3.08 -1.90
C LYS A 375 -1.55 -2.77 -0.60
N LEU A 376 -1.60 -1.52 -0.19
CA LEU A 376 -2.40 -1.11 0.96
C LEU A 376 -3.92 -1.32 0.69
N SER A 377 -4.40 -0.94 -0.49
CA SER A 377 -5.79 -1.24 -0.89
C SER A 377 -6.10 -2.73 -0.89
N GLU A 378 -5.22 -3.56 -1.49
CA GLU A 378 -5.35 -5.03 -1.49
C GLU A 378 -5.40 -5.58 -0.06
N ARG A 379 -4.59 -5.02 0.84
CA ARG A 379 -4.56 -5.40 2.25
C ARG A 379 -5.90 -5.12 2.92
N VAL A 380 -6.41 -3.90 2.80
CA VAL A 380 -7.70 -3.51 3.38
C VAL A 380 -8.84 -4.32 2.76
N HIS A 381 -8.80 -4.57 1.45
CA HIS A 381 -9.78 -5.42 0.79
C HIS A 381 -9.81 -6.84 1.39
N SER A 382 -8.66 -7.40 1.71
CA SER A 382 -8.57 -8.75 2.27
C SER A 382 -9.27 -8.87 3.63
N TYR A 383 -9.45 -7.78 4.39
CA TYR A 383 -10.09 -7.82 5.70
C TYR A 383 -11.59 -8.13 5.62
N PHE A 384 -12.25 -7.71 4.56
CA PHE A 384 -13.70 -7.93 4.43
C PHE A 384 -14.12 -8.85 3.27
N ARG A 385 -13.20 -9.17 2.35
CA ARG A 385 -13.52 -10.01 1.17
C ARG A 385 -14.15 -11.34 1.53
N TYR A 386 -13.71 -11.95 2.61
CA TYR A 386 -14.16 -13.25 3.07
C TYR A 386 -15.15 -13.17 4.25
N ASP A 387 -15.62 -11.97 4.59
CA ASP A 387 -16.65 -11.80 5.61
C ASP A 387 -18.03 -11.74 4.94
N PRO A 388 -18.89 -12.77 5.13
CA PRO A 388 -20.23 -12.77 4.55
C PRO A 388 -21.09 -11.58 5.00
N LYS A 389 -20.78 -11.01 6.18
CA LYS A 389 -21.49 -9.84 6.71
C LYS A 389 -21.09 -8.54 6.02
N ALA A 390 -19.90 -8.48 5.43
CA ALA A 390 -19.41 -7.31 4.71
C ALA A 390 -19.93 -7.24 3.27
N VAL A 391 -20.28 -8.38 2.70
CA VAL A 391 -20.76 -8.46 1.32
C VAL A 391 -22.23 -8.07 1.27
N THR A 392 -22.58 -7.12 0.44
CA THR A 392 -23.99 -6.76 0.16
C THR A 392 -24.34 -7.22 -1.24
N GLU A 393 -25.35 -8.08 -1.35
CA GLU A 393 -25.92 -8.43 -2.65
C GLU A 393 -26.78 -7.27 -3.13
N ILE A 394 -26.50 -6.78 -4.33
CA ILE A 394 -27.29 -5.74 -4.98
C ILE A 394 -27.95 -6.36 -6.20
N GLU A 395 -29.27 -6.21 -6.29
CA GLU A 395 -29.99 -6.62 -7.49
C GLU A 395 -29.49 -5.82 -8.71
N PRO A 396 -29.36 -6.47 -9.89
CA PRO A 396 -28.95 -5.77 -11.09
C PRO A 396 -29.99 -4.67 -11.43
N VAL A 397 -29.50 -3.44 -11.53
CA VAL A 397 -30.32 -2.25 -11.79
C VAL A 397 -30.99 -2.38 -13.16
N LYS A 398 -32.31 -2.52 -13.18
CA LYS A 398 -33.13 -2.24 -14.36
C LYS A 398 -33.24 -0.72 -14.48
N ARG A 399 -32.85 -0.19 -15.64
CA ARG A 399 -32.73 1.26 -15.93
C ARG A 399 -34.06 2.03 -15.85
N LYS A 400 -34.52 2.36 -14.66
CA LYS A 400 -35.56 3.36 -14.43
C LYS A 400 -35.01 4.42 -13.47
N SER A 401 -35.28 5.70 -13.75
CA SER A 401 -34.71 6.84 -13.05
C SER A 401 -34.83 6.83 -11.50
N GLY A 402 -35.84 6.14 -10.95
CA GLY A 402 -36.02 5.99 -9.50
C GLY A 402 -35.15 4.92 -8.84
N GLU A 403 -34.49 4.05 -9.62
CA GLU A 403 -33.67 2.94 -9.10
C GLU A 403 -32.23 3.38 -8.77
N ILE A 404 -31.76 4.47 -9.40
CA ILE A 404 -30.39 4.97 -9.20
C ILE A 404 -30.26 5.61 -7.82
N THR A 405 -31.27 6.34 -7.34
CA THR A 405 -31.29 6.90 -5.98
C THR A 405 -31.24 5.80 -4.92
N ARG A 406 -32.04 4.72 -5.13
CA ARG A 406 -32.02 3.55 -4.23
C ARG A 406 -30.67 2.83 -4.22
N ARG A 407 -29.98 2.80 -5.36
CA ARG A 407 -28.64 2.20 -5.44
C ARG A 407 -27.63 3.00 -4.64
N THR A 408 -27.67 4.34 -4.70
CA THR A 408 -26.78 5.21 -3.93
C THR A 408 -26.97 5.02 -2.42
N GLU A 409 -28.23 4.94 -1.97
CA GLU A 409 -28.57 4.65 -0.57
C GLU A 409 -28.07 3.26 -0.13
N ALA A 410 -28.21 2.24 -1.00
CA ALA A 410 -27.70 0.91 -0.74
C ALA A 410 -26.18 0.86 -0.70
N GLU A 411 -25.48 1.65 -1.51
CA GLU A 411 -24.04 1.80 -1.51
C GLU A 411 -23.56 2.48 -0.23
N ASP A 412 -24.22 3.54 0.22
CA ASP A 412 -23.91 4.21 1.49
C ASP A 412 -24.12 3.27 2.69
N ALA A 413 -25.22 2.52 2.68
CA ALA A 413 -25.49 1.52 3.71
C ALA A 413 -24.44 0.40 3.71
N ALA A 414 -23.95 -0.02 2.52
CA ALA A 414 -22.89 -1.00 2.42
C ALA A 414 -21.55 -0.47 2.93
N VAL A 415 -21.19 0.78 2.60
CA VAL A 415 -20.00 1.46 3.13
C VAL A 415 -20.09 1.57 4.65
N ALA A 416 -21.23 2.03 5.18
CA ALA A 416 -21.46 2.14 6.63
C ALA A 416 -21.36 0.77 7.33
N LYS A 417 -21.95 -0.27 6.73
CA LYS A 417 -21.90 -1.64 7.25
C LYS A 417 -20.49 -2.19 7.32
N VAL A 418 -19.69 -2.02 6.25
CA VAL A 418 -18.29 -2.47 6.23
C VAL A 418 -17.45 -1.66 7.21
N ASN A 419 -17.66 -0.35 7.28
CA ASN A 419 -17.02 0.49 8.28
C ASN A 419 -17.35 0.02 9.70
N THR A 420 -18.62 -0.29 10.00
CA THR A 420 -19.02 -0.82 11.31
C THR A 420 -18.33 -2.14 11.61
N LEU A 421 -18.22 -3.05 10.64
CA LEU A 421 -17.50 -4.31 10.82
C LEU A 421 -15.99 -4.10 11.07
N LEU A 422 -15.38 -3.17 10.37
CA LEU A 422 -13.99 -2.81 10.58
C LEU A 422 -13.79 -2.05 11.90
N THR A 423 -14.73 -1.19 12.30
CA THR A 423 -14.68 -0.36 13.51
C THR A 423 -15.29 -1.05 14.74
N SER A 424 -16.14 -2.07 14.60
CA SER A 424 -16.59 -2.87 15.76
C SER A 424 -15.42 -3.57 16.48
N ASN A 425 -14.27 -3.64 15.80
CA ASN A 425 -12.98 -3.91 16.43
C ASN A 425 -12.29 -2.65 16.97
N ALA A 426 -12.86 -1.45 16.81
CA ALA A 426 -12.23 -0.15 17.07
C ALA A 426 -12.23 0.26 18.55
N GLU A 427 -13.17 -0.24 19.36
CA GLU A 427 -13.11 -0.12 20.83
C GLU A 427 -11.79 -0.67 21.39
N ARG A 428 -10.95 -1.20 20.53
CA ARG A 428 -9.69 -1.88 20.83
C ARG A 428 -8.45 -1.14 20.28
N GLY A 429 -8.53 0.15 19.99
CA GLY A 429 -7.36 0.98 19.63
C GLY A 429 -6.95 0.86 18.17
N LEU A 430 -7.90 0.93 17.24
CA LEU A 430 -7.59 1.10 15.82
C LEU A 430 -7.01 2.47 15.53
N SER A 431 -6.20 2.53 14.48
CA SER A 431 -5.60 3.76 14.00
C SER A 431 -6.63 4.72 13.40
N ALA A 432 -6.38 6.01 13.55
CA ALA A 432 -7.05 7.04 12.76
C ALA A 432 -6.64 7.02 11.27
N MET A 433 -5.60 6.24 10.92
CA MET A 433 -5.09 6.14 9.56
C MET A 433 -5.76 5.04 8.72
N GLY A 434 -6.46 4.11 9.38
CA GLY A 434 -7.13 3.02 8.67
C GLY A 434 -7.59 1.90 9.64
N PRO A 435 -8.17 0.83 9.10
CA PRO A 435 -8.76 -0.24 9.89
C PRO A 435 -7.72 -1.24 10.45
N TRP A 436 -6.67 -0.75 11.07
CA TRP A 436 -5.62 -1.51 11.74
C TRP A 436 -5.22 -0.89 13.07
N LYS A 437 -4.46 -1.61 13.87
CA LYS A 437 -3.97 -1.10 15.16
C LYS A 437 -2.98 0.05 14.98
N ALA A 438 -3.04 1.05 15.84
CA ALA A 438 -2.17 2.22 15.82
C ALA A 438 -0.66 1.89 15.94
N SER A 439 -0.31 0.75 16.52
CA SER A 439 1.07 0.25 16.57
C SER A 439 1.71 -0.01 15.21
N LEU A 440 0.90 -0.15 14.16
CA LEU A 440 1.36 -0.35 12.79
C LEU A 440 1.49 0.96 12.00
N ASP A 441 1.05 2.09 12.58
CA ASP A 441 1.17 3.39 11.94
C ASP A 441 2.65 3.74 11.70
N GLY A 442 2.91 4.34 10.55
CA GLY A 442 4.27 4.69 10.19
C GLY A 442 5.14 3.51 9.73
N THR A 443 4.58 2.34 9.54
CA THR A 443 5.29 1.14 9.07
C THR A 443 4.71 0.63 7.75
N MET A 444 5.49 -0.21 7.05
CA MET A 444 5.07 -0.82 5.80
C MET A 444 4.45 -2.22 6.04
N PHE A 445 3.55 -2.33 7.02
CA PHE A 445 2.92 -3.60 7.41
C PHE A 445 2.15 -4.27 6.27
N TYR A 446 1.69 -3.50 5.31
CA TYR A 446 0.88 -3.94 4.17
C TYR A 446 1.68 -4.65 3.05
N LEU A 447 2.99 -4.67 3.11
CA LEU A 447 3.88 -5.35 2.14
C LEU A 447 4.03 -6.86 2.35
#